data_e83916fa6cb308e1d1ffa25ee031afed
#
_entry.id   e83916fa6cb308e1d1ffa25ee031afed
#
_cell.length_a   1.000
_cell.length_b   1.000
_cell.length_c   1.000
_cell.angle_alpha   90.00
_cell.angle_beta   90.00
_cell.angle_gamma   90.00
#
_symmetry.space_group_name_H-M   'P 1'
#
loop_
_entity.id
_entity.type
_entity.pdbx_description
1 polymer ?
#
loop_
_entity_poly.entity_id
_entity_poly.type
_entity_poly.pdbx_seq_one_letter_code
_entity_poly.pdbx_strand_id
1 'polypeptide(L)'
;MTPKILKVLAMLPLAGMAAALPAAADCALFTSLVKQAETGRGFEEVVPFRSVWDLRESRDTVPADYALPGFDVCWVEDEIWRPDQSDYGAPRYVCRISEKVEATGALSFDSHMAQLRAMGQLSQSVEACVQADERFKLDRKTTSGTSYIMKPELTGNRGMYQNPRAELKISPMVGQYTLTGAPDALPADMRMPMQLDVIIAGPARNLQE
;
A
#
# COMPACT_ATOMS: atom_id res chain seq x y z
N MET A 1 -33.69 -48.86 45.49
CA MET A 1 -33.99 -47.50 44.97
C MET A 1 -32.66 -46.78 44.74
N THR A 2 -32.16 -46.74 43.51
CA THR A 2 -30.88 -46.12 43.15
C THR A 2 -31.14 -44.80 42.40
N PRO A 3 -30.56 -43.67 42.81
CA PRO A 3 -30.76 -42.41 42.10
C PRO A 3 -29.92 -42.31 40.82
N LYS A 4 -30.61 -42.00 39.73
CA LYS A 4 -29.97 -41.66 38.42
C LYS A 4 -29.33 -40.31 38.47
N ILE A 5 -28.02 -40.26 38.38
CA ILE A 5 -27.26 -39.03 38.23
C ILE A 5 -27.40 -38.53 36.77
N LEU A 6 -28.07 -37.43 36.59
CA LEU A 6 -28.21 -36.75 35.30
C LEU A 6 -26.94 -35.92 35.04
N LYS A 7 -26.09 -36.36 34.11
CA LYS A 7 -24.95 -35.57 33.66
C LYS A 7 -25.44 -34.47 32.72
N VAL A 8 -25.45 -33.24 33.20
CA VAL A 8 -25.64 -32.04 32.39
C VAL A 8 -24.33 -31.77 31.66
N LEU A 9 -24.28 -32.04 30.36
CA LEU A 9 -23.21 -31.58 29.51
C LEU A 9 -23.39 -30.06 29.29
N ALA A 10 -22.53 -29.26 29.94
CA ALA A 10 -22.42 -27.85 29.64
C ALA A 10 -21.73 -27.70 28.26
N MET A 11 -22.51 -27.33 27.25
CA MET A 11 -21.97 -26.84 25.97
C MET A 11 -21.40 -25.47 26.22
N LEU A 12 -20.05 -25.35 26.22
CA LEU A 12 -19.36 -24.08 26.09
C LEU A 12 -19.59 -23.52 24.69
N PRO A 13 -20.05 -22.28 24.55
CA PRO A 13 -20.07 -21.63 23.24
C PRO A 13 -18.64 -21.42 22.78
N LEU A 14 -18.26 -22.05 21.67
CA LEU A 14 -17.09 -21.65 20.89
C LEU A 14 -17.33 -20.21 20.41
N ALA A 15 -16.78 -19.25 21.14
CA ALA A 15 -16.65 -17.89 20.63
C ALA A 15 -15.70 -17.97 19.44
N GLY A 16 -16.28 -18.08 18.24
CA GLY A 16 -15.54 -17.97 17.00
C GLY A 16 -14.90 -16.60 16.98
N MET A 17 -13.57 -16.54 17.06
CA MET A 17 -12.81 -15.38 16.64
C MET A 17 -13.13 -15.19 15.15
N ALA A 18 -14.09 -14.31 14.86
CA ALA A 18 -14.26 -13.79 13.52
C ALA A 18 -12.97 -13.05 13.19
N ALA A 19 -12.07 -13.70 12.45
CA ALA A 19 -10.95 -13.01 11.83
C ALA A 19 -11.58 -11.88 11.00
N ALA A 20 -11.30 -10.65 11.38
CA ALA A 20 -11.73 -9.50 10.61
C ALA A 20 -11.18 -9.71 9.19
N LEU A 21 -12.09 -9.85 8.22
CA LEU A 21 -11.71 -9.90 6.82
C LEU A 21 -10.95 -8.59 6.53
N PRO A 22 -9.80 -8.65 5.84
CA PRO A 22 -9.11 -7.45 5.45
C PRO A 22 -10.09 -6.55 4.68
N ALA A 23 -10.08 -5.26 5.00
CA ALA A 23 -10.91 -4.30 4.30
C ALA A 23 -10.63 -4.41 2.80
N ALA A 24 -11.68 -4.60 2.00
CA ALA A 24 -11.55 -4.55 0.55
C ALA A 24 -11.13 -3.14 0.15
N ALA A 25 -10.27 -3.02 -0.85
CA ALA A 25 -9.90 -1.70 -1.37
C ALA A 25 -11.15 -0.97 -1.90
N ASP A 26 -11.25 0.32 -1.61
CA ASP A 26 -12.29 1.16 -2.17
C ASP A 26 -11.91 1.57 -3.60
N CYS A 27 -12.43 0.83 -4.58
CA CYS A 27 -12.14 1.10 -5.98
C CYS A 27 -12.72 2.44 -6.47
N ALA A 28 -13.78 2.96 -5.85
CA ALA A 28 -14.33 4.26 -6.20
C ALA A 28 -13.36 5.38 -5.77
N LEU A 29 -12.85 5.30 -4.55
CA LEU A 29 -11.82 6.21 -4.06
C LEU A 29 -10.54 6.09 -4.89
N PHE A 30 -10.08 4.86 -5.17
CA PHE A 30 -8.91 4.62 -6.03
C PHE A 30 -9.07 5.30 -7.39
N THR A 31 -10.22 5.12 -8.06
CA THR A 31 -10.51 5.74 -9.36
C THR A 31 -10.54 7.27 -9.28
N SER A 32 -11.06 7.83 -8.19
CA SER A 32 -11.06 9.29 -7.95
C SER A 32 -9.63 9.82 -7.82
N LEU A 33 -8.78 9.14 -7.05
CA LEU A 33 -7.37 9.51 -6.88
C LEU A 33 -6.60 9.44 -8.22
N VAL A 34 -6.87 8.41 -9.04
CA VAL A 34 -6.30 8.31 -10.38
C VAL A 34 -6.71 9.49 -11.26
N LYS A 35 -7.98 9.91 -11.23
CA LYS A 35 -8.43 11.10 -11.99
C LYS A 35 -7.69 12.37 -11.55
N GLN A 36 -7.45 12.55 -10.27
CA GLN A 36 -6.66 13.67 -9.77
C GLN A 36 -5.21 13.60 -10.26
N ALA A 37 -4.60 12.41 -10.23
CA ALA A 37 -3.25 12.20 -10.75
C ALA A 37 -3.13 12.59 -12.24
N GLU A 38 -4.14 12.28 -13.06
CA GLU A 38 -4.17 12.59 -14.50
C GLU A 38 -4.11 14.08 -14.81
N THR A 39 -4.68 14.92 -13.95
CA THR A 39 -4.69 16.38 -14.18
C THR A 39 -3.28 16.97 -14.18
N GLY A 40 -2.33 16.26 -13.61
CA GLY A 40 -0.96 16.73 -13.40
C GLY A 40 -0.84 17.91 -12.41
N ARG A 41 -1.93 18.34 -11.79
CA ARG A 41 -1.93 19.44 -10.78
C ARG A 41 -1.60 18.94 -9.38
N GLY A 42 -1.38 17.65 -9.21
CA GLY A 42 -1.25 17.02 -7.92
C GLY A 42 -2.61 16.58 -7.39
N PHE A 43 -2.65 16.31 -6.10
CA PHE A 43 -3.87 15.85 -5.42
C PHE A 43 -4.53 17.01 -4.67
N GLU A 44 -4.87 18.09 -5.39
CA GLU A 44 -5.37 19.35 -4.81
C GLU A 44 -6.69 19.19 -4.04
N GLU A 45 -7.53 18.21 -4.43
CA GLU A 45 -8.77 17.91 -3.71
C GLU A 45 -8.50 17.18 -2.38
N VAL A 46 -7.37 16.49 -2.29
CA VAL A 46 -6.95 15.76 -1.08
C VAL A 46 -6.14 16.65 -0.15
N VAL A 47 -5.24 17.46 -0.73
CA VAL A 47 -4.36 18.40 0.01
C VAL A 47 -4.39 19.75 -0.70
N PRO A 48 -5.43 20.57 -0.46
CA PRO A 48 -5.76 21.75 -1.30
C PRO A 48 -4.75 22.88 -1.27
N PHE A 49 -3.87 22.95 -0.28
CA PHE A 49 -2.90 24.05 -0.12
C PHE A 49 -1.47 23.65 -0.47
N ARG A 50 -1.29 22.54 -1.13
CA ARG A 50 0.05 22.10 -1.50
C ARG A 50 0.63 22.98 -2.58
N SER A 51 1.74 23.64 -2.27
CA SER A 51 2.53 24.34 -3.27
C SER A 51 3.21 23.33 -4.18
N VAL A 52 2.86 23.31 -5.44
CA VAL A 52 3.51 22.49 -6.46
C VAL A 52 5.01 22.79 -6.61
N TRP A 53 5.45 23.89 -6.04
CA TRP A 53 6.80 24.45 -6.12
C TRP A 53 7.61 24.27 -4.84
N ASP A 54 7.02 23.69 -3.80
CA ASP A 54 7.81 23.39 -2.60
C ASP A 54 8.64 22.13 -2.88
N LEU A 55 9.83 22.34 -3.45
CA LEU A 55 10.84 21.33 -3.77
C LEU A 55 11.41 20.62 -2.53
N ARG A 56 10.88 20.90 -1.36
CA ARG A 56 11.19 20.16 -0.15
C ARG A 56 10.44 18.84 -0.21
N GLU A 57 11.04 17.80 0.30
CA GLU A 57 10.44 16.48 0.51
C GLU A 57 9.32 16.57 1.59
N SER A 58 8.30 17.39 1.34
CA SER A 58 7.18 17.53 2.24
C SER A 58 6.21 16.39 2.01
N ARG A 59 5.86 15.71 3.09
CA ARG A 59 4.81 14.70 3.11
C ARG A 59 3.59 15.29 3.80
N ASP A 60 2.54 15.49 3.03
CA ASP A 60 1.29 15.99 3.56
C ASP A 60 0.34 14.84 3.85
N THR A 61 0.03 14.63 5.13
CA THR A 61 -0.88 13.56 5.56
C THR A 61 -2.27 13.77 4.97
N VAL A 62 -2.83 12.72 4.45
CA VAL A 62 -4.13 12.70 3.80
C VAL A 62 -5.24 12.63 4.86
N PRO A 63 -6.34 13.40 4.73
CA PRO A 63 -7.52 13.25 5.56
C PRO A 63 -8.11 11.83 5.47
N ALA A 64 -8.77 11.38 6.54
CA ALA A 64 -9.30 10.02 6.65
C ALA A 64 -10.25 9.63 5.50
N ASP A 65 -11.04 10.58 5.00
CA ASP A 65 -11.99 10.36 3.90
C ASP A 65 -11.32 10.04 2.56
N TYR A 66 -10.04 10.37 2.44
CA TYR A 66 -9.22 10.09 1.26
C TYR A 66 -8.17 9.01 1.50
N ALA A 67 -8.13 8.41 2.70
CA ALA A 67 -7.22 7.32 3.00
C ALA A 67 -7.77 5.99 2.48
N LEU A 68 -6.98 5.23 1.73
CA LEU A 68 -7.38 3.90 1.28
C LEU A 68 -7.58 2.98 2.50
N PRO A 69 -8.73 2.27 2.59
CA PRO A 69 -9.00 1.38 3.71
C PRO A 69 -7.94 0.29 3.87
N GLY A 70 -7.59 -0.02 5.10
CA GLY A 70 -6.65 -1.09 5.45
C GLY A 70 -5.18 -0.65 5.50
N PHE A 71 -4.87 0.60 5.14
CA PHE A 71 -3.52 1.16 5.28
C PHE A 71 -3.36 1.93 6.61
N ASP A 72 -2.13 1.95 7.14
CA ASP A 72 -1.82 2.63 8.40
C ASP A 72 -1.76 4.15 8.22
N VAL A 73 -1.23 4.60 7.09
CA VAL A 73 -1.03 6.01 6.78
C VAL A 73 -1.06 6.24 5.28
N CYS A 74 -1.66 7.36 4.88
CA CYS A 74 -1.59 7.84 3.51
C CYS A 74 -1.08 9.29 3.50
N TRP A 75 -0.30 9.65 2.47
CA TRP A 75 0.21 11.00 2.28
C TRP A 75 0.35 11.34 0.81
N VAL A 76 0.49 12.63 0.53
CA VAL A 76 0.88 13.15 -0.78
C VAL A 76 2.30 13.68 -0.68
N GLU A 77 3.12 13.38 -1.66
CA GLU A 77 4.50 13.87 -1.78
C GLU A 77 4.84 14.16 -3.24
N ASP A 78 5.94 14.84 -3.50
CA ASP A 78 6.52 14.97 -4.83
C ASP A 78 7.73 14.06 -4.95
N GLU A 79 7.73 13.21 -5.96
CA GLU A 79 8.93 12.48 -6.36
C GLU A 79 9.77 13.38 -7.25
N ILE A 80 10.95 13.72 -6.81
CA ILE A 80 11.89 14.55 -7.56
C ILE A 80 13.05 13.69 -8.03
N TRP A 81 13.39 13.81 -9.30
CA TRP A 81 14.58 13.17 -9.85
C TRP A 81 15.30 14.13 -10.80
N ARG A 82 16.59 13.94 -10.95
CA ARG A 82 17.49 14.84 -11.68
C ARG A 82 18.30 14.09 -12.74
N PRO A 83 17.66 13.70 -13.85
CA PRO A 83 18.41 13.21 -14.99
C PRO A 83 19.07 14.40 -15.69
N ASP A 84 20.36 14.27 -15.98
CA ASP A 84 21.11 15.21 -16.83
C ASP A 84 20.98 16.71 -16.43
N GLN A 85 20.95 17.02 -15.14
CA GLN A 85 20.83 18.36 -14.55
C GLN A 85 19.46 19.03 -14.69
N SER A 86 18.46 18.34 -15.24
CA SER A 86 17.08 18.82 -15.26
C SER A 86 16.30 18.29 -14.06
N ASP A 87 15.58 19.18 -13.38
CA ASP A 87 14.72 18.78 -12.27
C ASP A 87 13.34 18.38 -12.80
N TYR A 88 12.97 17.12 -12.57
CA TYR A 88 11.63 16.62 -12.85
C TYR A 88 10.93 16.26 -11.53
N GLY A 89 9.64 16.51 -11.48
CA GLY A 89 8.81 16.15 -10.34
C GLY A 89 7.51 15.49 -10.78
N ALA A 90 7.06 14.51 -10.00
CA ALA A 90 5.74 13.91 -10.16
C ALA A 90 5.01 13.91 -8.80
N PRO A 91 3.77 14.42 -8.75
CA PRO A 91 2.96 14.29 -7.55
C PRO A 91 2.61 12.83 -7.33
N ARG A 92 2.76 12.35 -6.09
CA ARG A 92 2.43 10.98 -5.69
C ARG A 92 1.48 11.00 -4.51
N TYR A 93 0.45 10.20 -4.60
CA TYR A 93 -0.34 9.75 -3.47
C TYR A 93 0.20 8.38 -3.04
N VAL A 94 0.53 8.23 -1.78
CA VAL A 94 1.13 7.01 -1.23
C VAL A 94 0.34 6.55 -0.03
N CYS A 95 -0.05 5.28 0.00
CA CYS A 95 -0.57 4.62 1.20
C CYS A 95 0.35 3.49 1.61
N ARG A 96 0.60 3.37 2.92
CA ARG A 96 1.51 2.38 3.52
C ARG A 96 0.84 1.60 4.63
N ILE A 97 1.08 0.30 4.63
CA ILE A 97 0.90 -0.56 5.78
C ILE A 97 2.25 -1.24 6.09
N SER A 98 2.57 -1.32 7.37
CA SER A 98 3.83 -1.91 7.84
C SER A 98 3.58 -3.00 8.86
N GLU A 99 4.46 -3.99 8.93
CA GLU A 99 4.41 -4.98 10.01
C GLU A 99 4.54 -4.31 11.37
N LYS A 100 3.71 -4.72 12.29
CA LYS A 100 3.73 -4.28 13.68
C LYS A 100 4.68 -5.18 14.47
N VAL A 101 5.83 -4.66 14.79
CA VAL A 101 6.83 -5.30 15.67
C VAL A 101 6.58 -4.85 17.10
N GLU A 102 6.70 -5.75 18.07
CA GLU A 102 6.57 -5.41 19.49
C GLU A 102 7.62 -4.38 19.91
N ALA A 103 7.34 -3.64 20.99
CA ALA A 103 8.27 -2.64 21.53
C ALA A 103 9.61 -3.25 21.97
N THR A 104 9.63 -4.55 22.25
CA THR A 104 10.84 -5.33 22.57
C THR A 104 11.73 -5.61 21.35
N GLY A 105 11.28 -5.28 20.15
CA GLY A 105 11.91 -5.67 18.90
C GLY A 105 11.69 -7.15 18.55
N ALA A 106 10.69 -7.80 19.15
CA ALA A 106 10.32 -9.19 18.85
C ALA A 106 9.06 -9.24 17.98
N LEU A 107 8.95 -10.29 17.16
CA LEU A 107 7.76 -10.63 16.40
C LEU A 107 7.65 -12.16 16.34
N SER A 108 6.50 -12.72 16.69
CA SER A 108 6.31 -14.16 16.55
C SER A 108 6.18 -14.55 15.08
N PHE A 109 6.65 -15.73 14.71
CA PHE A 109 6.55 -16.24 13.35
C PHE A 109 5.10 -16.29 12.86
N ASP A 110 4.17 -16.71 13.71
CA ASP A 110 2.74 -16.76 13.35
C ASP A 110 2.18 -15.37 13.09
N SER A 111 2.56 -14.36 13.91
CA SER A 111 2.16 -12.97 13.70
C SER A 111 2.75 -12.41 12.41
N HIS A 112 4.04 -12.67 12.14
CA HIS A 112 4.69 -12.30 10.89
C HIS A 112 3.94 -12.85 9.68
N MET A 113 3.68 -14.17 9.68
CA MET A 113 2.95 -14.82 8.58
C MET A 113 1.51 -14.34 8.42
N ALA A 114 0.84 -14.00 9.52
CA ALA A 114 -0.51 -13.44 9.48
C ALA A 114 -0.51 -12.03 8.86
N GLN A 115 0.43 -11.18 9.26
CA GLN A 115 0.58 -9.83 8.71
C GLN A 115 0.95 -9.85 7.23
N LEU A 116 1.87 -10.71 6.81
CA LEU A 116 2.21 -10.88 5.38
C LEU A 116 1.02 -11.33 4.54
N ARG A 117 0.20 -12.26 5.06
CA ARG A 117 -1.04 -12.67 4.36
C ARG A 117 -2.02 -11.51 4.22
N ALA A 118 -2.21 -10.72 5.28
CA ALA A 118 -3.09 -9.55 5.26
C ALA A 118 -2.61 -8.50 4.24
N MET A 119 -1.30 -8.20 4.21
CA MET A 119 -0.70 -7.32 3.20
C MET A 119 -0.88 -7.87 1.78
N GLY A 120 -0.69 -9.19 1.58
CA GLY A 120 -0.91 -9.84 0.30
C GLY A 120 -2.35 -9.73 -0.19
N GLN A 121 -3.33 -9.93 0.70
CA GLN A 121 -4.76 -9.78 0.37
C GLN A 121 -5.11 -8.32 0.05
N LEU A 122 -4.59 -7.36 0.82
CA LEU A 122 -4.78 -5.94 0.55
C LEU A 122 -4.16 -5.54 -0.80
N SER A 123 -2.94 -5.99 -1.08
CA SER A 123 -2.29 -5.80 -2.38
C SER A 123 -3.14 -6.33 -3.53
N GLN A 124 -3.68 -7.56 -3.41
CA GLN A 124 -4.54 -8.15 -4.43
C GLN A 124 -5.85 -7.36 -4.62
N SER A 125 -6.45 -6.84 -3.55
CA SER A 125 -7.67 -6.05 -3.67
C SER A 125 -7.44 -4.72 -4.38
N VAL A 126 -6.31 -4.03 -4.11
CA VAL A 126 -5.92 -2.82 -4.84
C VAL A 126 -5.56 -3.15 -6.30
N GLU A 127 -4.81 -4.24 -6.53
CA GLU A 127 -4.48 -4.70 -7.88
C GLU A 127 -5.74 -4.96 -8.71
N ALA A 128 -6.78 -5.52 -8.12
CA ALA A 128 -8.07 -5.73 -8.78
C ALA A 128 -8.72 -4.40 -9.20
N CYS A 129 -8.63 -3.34 -8.38
CA CYS A 129 -9.12 -2.01 -8.75
C CYS A 129 -8.35 -1.43 -9.94
N VAL A 130 -7.02 -1.59 -9.97
CA VAL A 130 -6.19 -1.13 -11.09
C VAL A 130 -6.54 -1.89 -12.37
N GLN A 131 -6.70 -3.21 -12.28
CA GLN A 131 -7.02 -4.07 -13.42
C GLN A 131 -8.44 -3.84 -13.96
N ALA A 132 -9.38 -3.46 -13.10
CA ALA A 132 -10.74 -3.09 -13.51
C ALA A 132 -10.79 -1.75 -14.25
N ASP A 133 -9.78 -0.92 -14.10
CA ASP A 133 -9.66 0.34 -14.84
C ASP A 133 -8.97 0.10 -16.19
N GLU A 134 -9.77 0.01 -17.25
CA GLU A 134 -9.31 -0.27 -18.61
C GLU A 134 -8.27 0.72 -19.15
N ARG A 135 -8.08 1.87 -18.48
CA ARG A 135 -7.08 2.87 -18.88
C ARG A 135 -5.65 2.42 -18.56
N PHE A 136 -5.48 1.49 -17.62
CA PHE A 136 -4.17 0.96 -17.25
C PHE A 136 -3.78 -0.28 -18.05
N LYS A 137 -2.49 -0.46 -18.20
CA LYS A 137 -1.87 -1.72 -18.63
C LYS A 137 -0.74 -2.08 -17.68
N LEU A 138 -0.47 -3.37 -17.56
CA LEU A 138 0.68 -3.87 -16.82
C LEU A 138 1.97 -3.37 -17.50
N ASP A 139 2.83 -2.70 -16.73
CA ASP A 139 4.16 -2.25 -17.15
C ASP A 139 5.23 -3.24 -16.69
N ARG A 140 5.24 -3.54 -15.39
CA ARG A 140 6.25 -4.43 -14.80
C ARG A 140 5.66 -5.27 -13.67
N LYS A 141 6.09 -6.53 -13.57
CA LYS A 141 5.83 -7.38 -12.41
C LYS A 141 7.13 -8.02 -11.95
N THR A 142 7.45 -7.86 -10.67
CA THR A 142 8.64 -8.42 -10.01
C THR A 142 8.23 -9.09 -8.71
N THR A 143 9.18 -9.72 -8.02
CA THR A 143 8.96 -10.30 -6.68
C THR A 143 8.68 -9.23 -5.61
N SER A 144 9.15 -7.99 -5.83
CA SER A 144 8.99 -6.87 -4.92
C SER A 144 7.88 -5.90 -5.29
N GLY A 145 7.13 -6.15 -6.38
CA GLY A 145 6.00 -5.30 -6.71
C GLY A 145 5.52 -5.39 -8.15
N THR A 146 4.39 -4.73 -8.35
CA THR A 146 3.72 -4.63 -9.66
C THR A 146 3.54 -3.16 -10.00
N SER A 147 3.81 -2.79 -11.24
CA SER A 147 3.64 -1.44 -11.78
C SER A 147 2.70 -1.48 -12.97
N TYR A 148 1.78 -0.53 -12.99
CA TYR A 148 0.82 -0.30 -14.06
C TYR A 148 1.00 1.12 -14.58
N ILE A 149 0.93 1.29 -15.89
CA ILE A 149 1.02 2.59 -16.56
C ILE A 149 -0.28 2.86 -17.30
N MET A 150 -0.73 4.11 -17.31
CA MET A 150 -1.85 4.51 -18.15
C MET A 150 -1.47 4.35 -19.62
N LYS A 151 -2.40 3.82 -20.42
CA LYS A 151 -2.15 3.51 -21.83
C LYS A 151 -1.73 4.78 -22.59
N PRO A 152 -0.61 4.74 -23.34
CA PRO A 152 -0.07 5.90 -24.03
C PRO A 152 -1.05 6.55 -25.03
N GLU A 153 -1.97 5.75 -25.58
CA GLU A 153 -3.01 6.21 -26.49
C GLU A 153 -3.93 7.26 -25.85
N LEU A 154 -4.10 7.19 -24.52
CA LEU A 154 -4.93 8.12 -23.74
C LEU A 154 -4.17 9.38 -23.34
N THR A 155 -2.84 9.32 -23.28
CA THR A 155 -1.99 10.39 -22.76
C THR A 155 -1.14 11.08 -23.83
N GLY A 156 -1.30 10.71 -25.11
CA GLY A 156 -0.55 11.31 -26.22
C GLY A 156 0.86 10.78 -26.38
N ASN A 157 1.10 9.50 -26.10
CA ASN A 157 2.38 8.80 -26.28
C ASN A 157 3.58 9.48 -25.59
N ARG A 158 3.37 9.94 -24.36
CA ARG A 158 4.41 10.54 -23.53
C ARG A 158 5.36 9.44 -23.01
N GLY A 159 6.60 9.79 -22.71
CA GLY A 159 7.56 8.87 -22.11
C GLY A 159 7.07 8.24 -20.80
N MET A 160 7.70 7.14 -20.35
CA MET A 160 7.23 6.32 -19.21
C MET A 160 6.94 7.15 -17.95
N TYR A 161 7.77 8.15 -17.65
CA TYR A 161 7.58 9.03 -16.48
C TYR A 161 6.55 10.14 -16.68
N GLN A 162 6.10 10.38 -17.90
CA GLN A 162 5.12 11.41 -18.23
C GLN A 162 3.68 10.88 -18.24
N ASN A 163 3.48 9.60 -17.92
CA ASN A 163 2.16 8.99 -17.84
C ASN A 163 1.80 8.73 -16.38
N PRO A 164 0.52 8.89 -16.00
CA PRO A 164 0.03 8.43 -14.72
C PRO A 164 0.32 6.95 -14.54
N ARG A 165 0.67 6.57 -13.32
CA ARG A 165 1.02 5.18 -12.98
C ARG A 165 0.48 4.79 -11.62
N ALA A 166 0.25 3.49 -11.44
CA ALA A 166 -0.07 2.88 -10.16
C ALA A 166 0.98 1.80 -9.85
N GLU A 167 1.51 1.81 -8.65
CA GLU A 167 2.55 0.89 -8.21
C GLU A 167 2.16 0.26 -6.88
N LEU A 168 2.37 -1.05 -6.76
CA LEU A 168 2.26 -1.80 -5.52
C LEU A 168 3.64 -2.35 -5.20
N LYS A 169 4.24 -1.91 -4.11
CA LYS A 169 5.60 -2.29 -3.72
C LYS A 169 5.60 -2.96 -2.36
N ILE A 170 6.21 -4.13 -2.28
CA ILE A 170 6.51 -4.80 -1.01
C ILE A 170 8.02 -4.67 -0.81
N SER A 171 8.41 -4.08 0.30
CA SER A 171 9.82 -3.84 0.60
C SER A 171 10.14 -4.12 2.06
N PRO A 172 11.38 -4.54 2.37
CA PRO A 172 11.83 -4.63 3.75
C PRO A 172 11.94 -3.22 4.35
N MET A 173 11.58 -3.10 5.63
CA MET A 173 11.83 -1.89 6.41
C MET A 173 13.28 -1.88 6.90
N VAL A 174 13.82 -0.68 7.11
CA VAL A 174 15.09 -0.53 7.81
C VAL A 174 14.87 -0.85 9.29
N GLY A 175 15.54 -1.87 9.78
CA GLY A 175 15.47 -2.29 11.19
C GLY A 175 15.71 -3.79 11.33
N GLN A 176 16.06 -4.20 12.54
CA GLN A 176 16.21 -5.61 12.88
C GLN A 176 15.17 -5.97 13.94
N TYR A 177 14.57 -7.12 13.79
CA TYR A 177 13.72 -7.70 14.82
C TYR A 177 14.07 -9.18 15.03
N THR A 178 13.75 -9.69 16.22
CA THR A 178 13.93 -11.10 16.53
C THR A 178 12.65 -11.85 16.21
N LEU A 179 12.72 -12.76 15.24
CA LEU A 179 11.61 -13.64 14.91
C LEU A 179 11.60 -14.83 15.89
N THR A 180 10.59 -14.91 16.74
CA THR A 180 10.43 -15.99 17.72
C THR A 180 9.54 -17.12 17.20
N GLY A 181 9.88 -18.36 17.50
CA GLY A 181 9.12 -19.54 17.06
C GLY A 181 9.26 -19.85 15.59
N ALA A 182 10.23 -19.27 14.90
CA ALA A 182 10.51 -19.56 13.51
C ALA A 182 11.15 -20.96 13.37
N PRO A 183 10.85 -21.70 12.28
CA PRO A 183 11.60 -22.89 11.92
C PRO A 183 13.07 -22.57 11.67
N ASP A 184 13.98 -23.47 12.08
CA ASP A 184 15.44 -23.27 11.97
C ASP A 184 15.94 -23.05 10.52
N ALA A 185 15.12 -23.42 9.52
CA ALA A 185 15.46 -23.33 8.11
C ALA A 185 15.11 -21.97 7.45
N LEU A 186 14.62 -20.98 8.19
CA LEU A 186 14.29 -19.68 7.59
C LEU A 186 15.55 -18.90 7.20
N PRO A 187 15.59 -18.38 5.96
CA PRO A 187 16.68 -17.51 5.52
C PRO A 187 16.87 -16.30 6.44
N ALA A 188 18.11 -15.87 6.62
CA ALA A 188 18.43 -14.72 7.48
C ALA A 188 17.85 -13.40 6.98
N ASP A 189 17.61 -13.29 5.66
CA ASP A 189 17.03 -12.14 4.97
C ASP A 189 15.51 -11.97 5.21
N MET A 190 14.82 -13.00 5.69
CA MET A 190 13.42 -12.91 6.13
C MET A 190 13.25 -12.29 7.53
N ARG A 191 14.29 -11.70 8.10
CA ARG A 191 14.26 -11.10 9.45
C ARG A 191 14.00 -9.60 9.45
N MET A 192 13.67 -9.01 8.31
CA MET A 192 13.33 -7.59 8.23
C MET A 192 11.82 -7.41 8.21
N PRO A 193 11.28 -6.47 9.01
CA PRO A 193 9.88 -6.12 8.91
C PRO A 193 9.55 -5.69 7.49
N MET A 194 8.39 -6.09 7.01
CA MET A 194 7.94 -5.77 5.65
C MET A 194 6.95 -4.62 5.65
N GLN A 195 6.91 -3.89 4.55
CA GLN A 195 5.90 -2.89 4.29
C GLN A 195 5.32 -3.08 2.88
N LEU A 196 4.07 -2.72 2.73
CA LEU A 196 3.38 -2.60 1.45
C LEU A 196 3.08 -1.12 1.20
N ASP A 197 3.55 -0.61 0.08
CA ASP A 197 3.21 0.71 -0.43
C ASP A 197 2.31 0.57 -1.66
N VAL A 198 1.23 1.34 -1.67
CA VAL A 198 0.43 1.62 -2.86
C VAL A 198 0.69 3.05 -3.28
N ILE A 199 1.11 3.25 -4.51
CA ILE A 199 1.50 4.55 -5.05
C ILE A 199 0.64 4.83 -6.28
N ILE A 200 -0.01 5.99 -6.30
CA ILE A 200 -0.66 6.56 -7.48
C ILE A 200 0.12 7.81 -7.83
N ALA A 201 0.76 7.83 -8.99
CA ALA A 201 1.58 8.95 -9.41
C ALA A 201 1.01 9.64 -10.64
N GLY A 202 1.05 10.95 -10.64
CA GLY A 202 0.75 11.77 -11.79
C GLY A 202 1.88 11.79 -12.82
N PRO A 203 1.67 12.47 -13.95
CA PRO A 203 2.73 12.69 -14.94
C PRO A 203 3.84 13.56 -14.37
N ALA A 204 5.05 13.24 -14.76
CA ALA A 204 6.21 14.06 -14.44
C ALA A 204 6.19 15.37 -15.21
N ARG A 205 6.66 16.41 -14.56
CA ARG A 205 6.83 17.75 -15.13
C ARG A 205 8.28 18.17 -14.98
N ASN A 206 8.76 18.96 -15.93
CA ASN A 206 9.96 19.72 -15.76
C ASN A 206 9.69 20.86 -14.75
N LEU A 207 10.46 20.91 -13.68
CA LEU A 207 10.30 21.91 -12.61
C LEU A 207 10.98 23.25 -12.94
N GLN A 208 11.65 23.35 -14.09
CA GLN A 208 12.32 24.56 -14.56
C GLN A 208 11.47 25.37 -15.56
N GLU A 209 10.33 24.82 -15.98
CA GLU A 209 9.34 25.49 -16.82
C GLU A 209 8.19 26.09 -16.00
#